data_93b231fcf0ffb66094601955f03c01a4
#
_entry.id   93b231fcf0ffb66094601955f03c01a4
#
_cell.length_a   1.000
_cell.length_b   1.000
_cell.length_c   1.000
_cell.angle_alpha   90.00
_cell.angle_beta   90.00
_cell.angle_gamma   90.00
#
_symmetry.space_group_name_H-M   'P 1'
#
loop_
_entity.id
_entity.type
_entity.pdbx_description
1 polymer ?
#
loop_
_entity_poly.entity_id
_entity_poly.type
_entity_poly.pdbx_seq_one_letter_code
_entity_poly.pdbx_strand_id
1 'polypeptide(L)'
;MRILAVDTSTRSCSVAVVEQNDLLAEVTSGNAQTHSRHLMAMIHSALGLAGLDLSTTDGLSFVYGPGSFTGLRIGISTILGLAAATRKPIVGISGLDALAMQVATPDITICPLIDARRNEVYCARYRWINGELIKDEAEQVLSPELAISGLNTPTLFTGNGATLYQAMIRDRLGDSARFALNCQNTPRASTVAWISMKRFEIGDVDDIYRFEPMYIRRPDAKIPAPFKPLSNPFFSAIGNP
;
A
#
# COMPACT_ATOMS: atom_id res chain seq x y z
N MET A 1 1.67 17.64 15.38
CA MET A 1 0.69 16.61 14.95
C MET A 1 1.37 15.26 15.02
N ARG A 2 0.72 14.27 15.65
CA ARG A 2 1.21 12.89 15.84
C ARG A 2 0.40 11.94 14.99
N ILE A 3 1.04 11.19 14.12
CA ILE A 3 0.39 10.27 13.20
C ILE A 3 0.91 8.86 13.42
N LEU A 4 -0.02 7.91 13.59
CA LEU A 4 0.26 6.49 13.51
C LEU A 4 -0.03 6.04 12.08
N ALA A 5 0.96 5.46 11.41
CA ALA A 5 0.83 4.96 10.06
C ALA A 5 1.09 3.46 9.95
N VAL A 6 0.45 2.82 8.97
CA VAL A 6 0.56 1.38 8.70
C VAL A 6 0.70 1.11 7.22
N ASP A 7 1.64 0.23 6.86
CA ASP A 7 1.68 -0.42 5.55
C ASP A 7 1.64 -1.94 5.67
N THR A 8 0.74 -2.55 4.92
CA THR A 8 0.59 -4.01 4.77
C THR A 8 0.38 -4.39 3.31
N SER A 9 0.68 -3.46 2.39
CA SER A 9 0.39 -3.61 0.96
C SER A 9 1.28 -4.62 0.24
N THR A 10 2.44 -4.96 0.81
CA THR A 10 3.41 -5.89 0.24
C THR A 10 3.63 -7.12 1.15
N ARG A 11 4.72 -7.84 0.97
CA ARG A 11 5.14 -8.92 1.88
C ARG A 11 5.64 -8.39 3.22
N SER A 12 6.10 -7.15 3.27
CA SER A 12 6.50 -6.49 4.51
C SER A 12 5.28 -5.90 5.21
N CYS A 13 5.40 -5.77 6.52
CA CYS A 13 4.49 -5.01 7.37
C CYS A 13 5.30 -3.92 8.06
N SER A 14 4.87 -2.67 7.95
CA SER A 14 5.53 -1.54 8.59
C SER A 14 4.52 -0.74 9.40
N VAL A 15 4.93 -0.28 10.57
CA VAL A 15 4.16 0.59 11.46
C VAL A 15 5.08 1.70 11.94
N ALA A 16 4.65 2.94 11.85
CA ALA A 16 5.42 4.08 12.31
C ALA A 16 4.58 5.07 13.13
N VAL A 17 5.24 5.75 14.04
CA VAL A 17 4.72 6.91 14.77
C VAL A 17 5.61 8.10 14.44
N VAL A 18 5.00 9.15 13.92
CA VAL A 18 5.67 10.37 13.48
C VAL A 18 5.07 11.55 14.23
N GLU A 19 5.90 12.47 14.72
CA GLU A 19 5.46 13.76 15.28
C GLU A 19 6.04 14.89 14.44
N GLN A 20 5.18 15.63 13.74
CA GLN A 20 5.61 16.66 12.77
C GLN A 20 6.57 16.05 11.73
N ASN A 21 7.83 16.48 11.72
CA ASN A 21 8.85 15.97 10.81
C ASN A 21 9.73 14.86 11.42
N ASP A 22 9.52 14.52 12.68
CA ASP A 22 10.36 13.59 13.42
C ASP A 22 9.76 12.17 13.41
N LEU A 23 10.56 11.20 13.01
CA LEU A 23 10.24 9.79 13.19
C LEU A 23 10.50 9.40 14.64
N LEU A 24 9.44 9.19 15.43
CA LEU A 24 9.57 8.76 16.82
C LEU A 24 9.88 7.26 16.94
N ALA A 25 9.19 6.44 16.15
CA ALA A 25 9.42 5.00 16.11
C ALA A 25 8.94 4.41 14.80
N GLU A 26 9.66 3.40 14.30
CA GLU A 26 9.20 2.57 13.18
C GLU A 26 9.58 1.11 13.43
N VAL A 27 8.60 0.23 13.26
CA VAL A 27 8.77 -1.22 13.37
C VAL A 27 8.42 -1.82 12.01
N THR A 28 9.38 -2.51 11.39
CA THR A 28 9.18 -3.15 10.10
C THR A 28 9.53 -4.63 10.18
N SER A 29 8.65 -5.48 9.64
CA SER A 29 8.87 -6.91 9.50
C SER A 29 8.83 -7.30 8.02
N GLY A 30 9.91 -7.89 7.52
CA GLY A 30 10.01 -8.46 6.15
C GLY A 30 9.55 -9.92 6.06
N ASN A 31 9.09 -10.50 7.16
CA ASN A 31 8.73 -11.91 7.21
C ASN A 31 7.35 -12.13 6.58
N ALA A 32 7.25 -13.07 5.64
CA ALA A 32 6.02 -13.41 4.92
C ALA A 32 4.91 -14.04 5.78
N GLN A 33 5.02 -13.96 7.12
CA GLN A 33 3.98 -14.43 8.03
C GLN A 33 2.77 -13.50 7.96
N THR A 34 1.60 -14.08 8.18
CA THR A 34 0.31 -13.39 8.08
C THR A 34 0.29 -12.08 8.89
N HIS A 35 0.19 -10.94 8.21
CA HIS A 35 0.13 -9.60 8.80
C HIS A 35 -0.89 -9.51 9.94
N SER A 36 -2.01 -10.24 9.85
CA SER A 36 -3.06 -10.28 10.87
C SER A 36 -2.58 -10.71 12.27
N ARG A 37 -1.54 -11.54 12.34
CA ARG A 37 -1.00 -12.01 13.63
C ARG A 37 -0.15 -10.97 14.34
N HIS A 38 0.53 -10.12 13.58
CA HIS A 38 1.60 -9.27 14.13
C HIS A 38 1.27 -7.78 14.12
N LEU A 39 0.32 -7.33 13.27
CA LEU A 39 0.07 -5.92 13.09
C LEU A 39 -0.29 -5.20 14.40
N MET A 40 -1.19 -5.74 15.21
CA MET A 40 -1.55 -5.11 16.49
C MET A 40 -0.39 -5.08 17.48
N ALA A 41 0.44 -6.14 17.52
CA ALA A 41 1.64 -6.16 18.35
C ALA A 41 2.67 -5.12 17.89
N MET A 42 2.83 -4.95 16.56
CA MET A 42 3.70 -3.92 15.98
C MET A 42 3.20 -2.51 16.29
N ILE A 43 1.89 -2.27 16.23
CA ILE A 43 1.28 -0.99 16.62
C ILE A 43 1.56 -0.69 18.09
N HIS A 44 1.32 -1.66 18.96
CA HIS A 44 1.62 -1.51 20.38
C HIS A 44 3.12 -1.24 20.65
N SER A 45 4.00 -1.97 19.96
CA SER A 45 5.45 -1.79 20.08
C SER A 45 5.89 -0.41 19.58
N ALA A 46 5.39 0.05 18.43
CA ALA A 46 5.75 1.36 17.88
C ALA A 46 5.29 2.50 18.80
N LEU A 47 4.08 2.44 19.34
CA LEU A 47 3.57 3.41 20.30
C LEU A 47 4.40 3.38 21.59
N GLY A 48 4.69 2.20 22.14
CA GLY A 48 5.51 2.05 23.34
C GLY A 48 6.94 2.59 23.16
N LEU A 49 7.59 2.33 22.02
CA LEU A 49 8.91 2.89 21.69
C LEU A 49 8.88 4.42 21.53
N ALA A 50 7.77 4.97 21.04
CA ALA A 50 7.55 6.41 20.94
C ALA A 50 7.18 7.06 22.29
N GLY A 51 6.96 6.28 23.35
CA GLY A 51 6.48 6.79 24.64
C GLY A 51 5.06 7.34 24.59
N LEU A 52 4.22 6.85 23.68
CA LEU A 52 2.88 7.34 23.40
C LEU A 52 1.83 6.23 23.53
N ASP A 53 0.60 6.67 23.74
CA ASP A 53 -0.60 5.84 23.63
C ASP A 53 -1.39 6.21 22.35
N LEU A 54 -2.23 5.30 21.88
CA LEU A 54 -3.09 5.56 20.74
C LEU A 54 -4.00 6.79 20.98
N SER A 55 -4.43 7.04 22.21
CA SER A 55 -5.24 8.21 22.58
C SER A 55 -4.54 9.54 22.30
N THR A 56 -3.21 9.58 22.34
CA THR A 56 -2.39 10.79 22.16
C THR A 56 -1.99 11.05 20.71
N THR A 57 -2.33 10.16 19.77
CA THR A 57 -2.16 10.41 18.33
C THR A 57 -3.26 11.33 17.81
N ASP A 58 -3.00 12.12 16.78
CA ASP A 58 -3.95 13.06 16.19
C ASP A 58 -4.68 12.46 14.97
N GLY A 59 -4.03 11.53 14.26
CA GLY A 59 -4.56 10.90 13.07
C GLY A 59 -3.97 9.52 12.82
N LEU A 60 -4.66 8.75 11.97
CA LEU A 60 -4.24 7.41 11.56
C LEU A 60 -4.10 7.39 10.04
N SER A 61 -2.99 6.87 9.53
CA SER A 61 -2.80 6.73 8.10
C SER A 61 -2.42 5.29 7.70
N PHE A 62 -2.65 4.96 6.43
CA PHE A 62 -2.42 3.61 5.93
C PHE A 62 -2.27 3.59 4.42
N VAL A 63 -1.65 2.53 3.90
CA VAL A 63 -1.65 2.28 2.46
C VAL A 63 -2.97 1.63 2.05
N TYR A 64 -3.70 2.29 1.12
CA TYR A 64 -4.97 1.77 0.62
C TYR A 64 -4.85 0.95 -0.67
N GLY A 65 -3.68 0.92 -1.27
CA GLY A 65 -3.37 0.25 -2.52
C GLY A 65 -2.42 1.06 -3.40
N PRO A 66 -2.02 0.50 -4.55
CA PRO A 66 -2.20 -0.88 -4.94
C PRO A 66 -1.29 -1.84 -4.15
N GLY A 67 -1.62 -3.14 -4.16
CA GLY A 67 -0.81 -4.15 -3.48
C GLY A 67 -1.52 -5.48 -3.25
N SER A 68 -1.04 -6.24 -2.27
CA SER A 68 -1.61 -7.52 -1.86
C SER A 68 -3.04 -7.36 -1.35
N PHE A 69 -3.99 -8.00 -2.02
CA PHE A 69 -5.41 -7.96 -1.67
C PHE A 69 -5.69 -8.33 -0.19
N THR A 70 -5.07 -9.40 0.30
CA THR A 70 -5.20 -9.82 1.70
C THR A 70 -4.52 -8.85 2.64
N GLY A 71 -3.29 -8.41 2.30
CA GLY A 71 -2.53 -7.47 3.11
C GLY A 71 -3.28 -6.14 3.28
N LEU A 72 -3.73 -5.54 2.18
CA LEU A 72 -4.50 -4.29 2.20
C LEU A 72 -5.73 -4.38 3.11
N ARG A 73 -6.50 -5.45 3.00
CA ARG A 73 -7.69 -5.62 3.86
C ARG A 73 -7.35 -5.69 5.34
N ILE A 74 -6.24 -6.35 5.71
CA ILE A 74 -5.80 -6.44 7.11
C ILE A 74 -5.46 -5.05 7.63
N GLY A 75 -4.61 -4.29 6.92
CA GLY A 75 -4.20 -2.94 7.34
C GLY A 75 -5.38 -1.98 7.42
N ILE A 76 -6.16 -1.91 6.35
CA ILE A 76 -7.33 -1.03 6.26
C ILE A 76 -8.34 -1.34 7.37
N SER A 77 -8.75 -2.62 7.52
CA SER A 77 -9.73 -3.00 8.55
C SER A 77 -9.23 -2.72 9.97
N THR A 78 -7.93 -2.90 10.22
CA THR A 78 -7.32 -2.57 11.51
C THR A 78 -7.39 -1.07 11.79
N ILE A 79 -6.98 -0.24 10.83
CA ILE A 79 -7.02 1.21 11.01
C ILE A 79 -8.45 1.74 11.11
N LEU A 80 -9.38 1.27 10.29
CA LEU A 80 -10.80 1.64 10.38
C LEU A 80 -11.39 1.26 11.76
N GLY A 81 -11.05 0.07 12.27
CA GLY A 81 -11.47 -0.36 13.62
C GLY A 81 -10.92 0.53 14.73
N LEU A 82 -9.63 0.88 14.66
CA LEU A 82 -9.01 1.80 15.62
C LEU A 82 -9.60 3.21 15.52
N ALA A 83 -9.82 3.71 14.31
CA ALA A 83 -10.44 5.01 14.07
C ALA A 83 -11.87 5.08 14.61
N ALA A 84 -12.68 4.04 14.38
CA ALA A 84 -14.04 3.96 14.92
C ALA A 84 -14.06 3.97 16.46
N ALA A 85 -13.13 3.23 17.09
CA ALA A 85 -13.03 3.16 18.55
C ALA A 85 -12.53 4.47 19.19
N THR A 86 -11.66 5.21 18.49
CA THR A 86 -10.99 6.40 19.02
C THR A 86 -11.51 7.72 18.46
N ARG A 87 -12.38 7.67 17.45
CA ARG A 87 -12.92 8.82 16.71
C ARG A 87 -11.84 9.69 16.06
N LYS A 88 -10.74 9.06 15.66
CA LYS A 88 -9.63 9.77 15.00
C LYS A 88 -9.84 9.84 13.49
N PRO A 89 -9.43 10.96 12.86
CA PRO A 89 -9.46 11.08 11.41
C PRO A 89 -8.49 10.09 10.77
N ILE A 90 -8.80 9.71 9.54
CA ILE A 90 -7.99 8.78 8.75
C ILE A 90 -7.56 9.40 7.43
N VAL A 91 -6.39 8.99 6.93
CA VAL A 91 -5.90 9.34 5.60
C VAL A 91 -5.26 8.09 4.96
N GLY A 92 -5.82 7.68 3.82
CA GLY A 92 -5.23 6.65 2.97
C GLY A 92 -4.20 7.24 2.01
N ILE A 93 -3.11 6.51 1.77
CA ILE A 93 -2.02 6.90 0.88
C ILE A 93 -1.78 5.78 -0.13
N SER A 94 -1.45 6.15 -1.39
CA SER A 94 -1.05 5.17 -2.39
C SER A 94 0.31 4.55 -2.04
N GLY A 95 0.42 3.24 -2.19
CA GLY A 95 1.69 2.52 -2.04
C GLY A 95 2.73 2.93 -3.09
N LEU A 96 2.30 3.35 -4.28
CA LEU A 96 3.19 3.87 -5.32
C LEU A 96 3.68 5.28 -4.96
N ASP A 97 2.82 6.13 -4.39
CA ASP A 97 3.23 7.46 -3.88
C ASP A 97 4.26 7.31 -2.76
N ALA A 98 4.05 6.37 -1.83
CA ALA A 98 4.98 6.09 -0.73
C ALA A 98 6.34 5.61 -1.25
N LEU A 99 6.37 4.69 -2.21
CA LEU A 99 7.62 4.21 -2.82
C LEU A 99 8.33 5.33 -3.59
N ALA A 100 7.62 6.15 -4.36
CA ALA A 100 8.21 7.25 -5.11
C ALA A 100 8.80 8.32 -4.18
N MET A 101 8.06 8.72 -3.14
CA MET A 101 8.52 9.69 -2.14
C MET A 101 9.78 9.21 -1.41
N GLN A 102 9.88 7.91 -1.14
CA GLN A 102 10.98 7.30 -0.41
C GLN A 102 12.34 7.41 -1.12
N VAL A 103 12.31 7.59 -2.45
CA VAL A 103 13.48 7.70 -3.32
C VAL A 103 13.52 9.01 -4.08
N ALA A 104 12.70 9.99 -3.69
CA ALA A 104 12.55 11.26 -4.38
C ALA A 104 13.93 11.93 -4.59
N THR A 105 14.26 12.17 -5.86
CA THR A 105 15.55 12.70 -6.29
C THR A 105 15.31 13.68 -7.45
N PRO A 106 15.90 14.88 -7.43
CA PRO A 106 15.78 15.83 -8.54
C PRO A 106 16.29 15.25 -9.86
N ASP A 107 15.77 15.79 -10.97
CA ASP A 107 16.25 15.57 -12.33
C ASP A 107 16.24 14.13 -12.83
N ILE A 108 15.46 13.26 -12.20
CA ILE A 108 15.28 11.87 -12.64
C ILE A 108 13.81 11.47 -12.58
N THR A 109 13.35 10.70 -13.58
CA THR A 109 12.05 10.07 -13.53
C THR A 109 12.05 8.95 -12.48
N ILE A 110 11.04 8.88 -11.64
CA ILE A 110 10.86 7.82 -10.65
C ILE A 110 9.71 6.93 -11.12
N CYS A 111 9.98 5.64 -11.22
CA CYS A 111 9.01 4.64 -11.65
C CYS A 111 8.89 3.52 -10.60
N PRO A 112 8.02 3.67 -9.59
CA PRO A 112 7.73 2.58 -8.67
C PRO A 112 6.98 1.45 -9.38
N LEU A 113 7.39 0.22 -9.11
CA LEU A 113 6.78 -1.00 -9.64
C LEU A 113 6.43 -1.95 -8.49
N ILE A 114 5.15 -2.24 -8.29
CA ILE A 114 4.68 -3.24 -7.34
C ILE A 114 4.22 -4.49 -8.12
N ASP A 115 4.69 -5.67 -7.74
CA ASP A 115 4.29 -6.94 -8.35
C ASP A 115 2.77 -7.16 -8.22
N ALA A 116 2.05 -7.13 -9.36
CA ALA A 116 0.63 -7.38 -9.45
C ALA A 116 0.31 -8.86 -9.72
N ARG A 117 1.33 -9.75 -9.72
CA ARG A 117 1.24 -11.14 -10.17
C ARG A 117 0.91 -11.28 -11.66
N ARG A 118 0.91 -12.52 -12.18
CA ARG A 118 0.55 -12.85 -13.58
C ARG A 118 1.34 -12.08 -14.63
N ASN A 119 2.62 -11.83 -14.36
CA ASN A 119 3.50 -11.02 -15.22
C ASN A 119 2.97 -9.61 -15.45
N GLU A 120 2.38 -9.00 -14.42
CA GLU A 120 1.93 -7.62 -14.41
C GLU A 120 2.54 -6.87 -13.22
N VAL A 121 2.64 -5.56 -13.36
CA VAL A 121 3.06 -4.64 -12.30
C VAL A 121 2.06 -3.50 -12.16
N TYR A 122 1.81 -3.08 -10.93
CA TYR A 122 1.25 -1.76 -10.67
C TYR A 122 2.36 -0.73 -10.83
N CYS A 123 2.11 0.32 -11.57
CA CYS A 123 3.09 1.36 -11.87
C CYS A 123 2.45 2.74 -11.99
N ALA A 124 3.27 3.75 -11.82
CA ALA A 124 3.00 5.14 -12.13
C ALA A 124 4.35 5.83 -12.39
N ARG A 125 4.34 7.07 -12.90
CA ARG A 125 5.56 7.85 -13.13
C ARG A 125 5.51 9.16 -12.36
N TYR A 126 6.65 9.50 -11.78
CA TYR A 126 6.78 10.68 -10.93
C TYR A 126 8.04 11.46 -11.26
N ARG A 127 8.02 12.73 -10.92
CA ARG A 127 9.20 13.61 -10.89
C ARG A 127 9.22 14.40 -9.59
N TRP A 128 10.42 14.69 -9.12
CA TRP A 128 10.62 15.59 -7.99
C TRP A 128 10.90 16.98 -8.50
N ILE A 129 9.99 17.93 -8.30
CA ILE A 129 10.08 19.29 -8.84
C ILE A 129 9.81 20.29 -7.72
N ASN A 130 10.76 21.20 -7.48
CA ASN A 130 10.61 22.28 -6.49
C ASN A 130 10.22 21.82 -5.08
N GLY A 131 10.70 20.65 -4.65
CA GLY A 131 10.39 20.11 -3.33
C GLY A 131 9.06 19.34 -3.25
N GLU A 132 8.42 19.08 -4.38
CA GLU A 132 7.17 18.32 -4.44
C GLU A 132 7.29 17.10 -5.37
N LEU A 133 6.62 16.03 -4.99
CA LEU A 133 6.49 14.83 -5.81
C LEU A 133 5.29 15.01 -6.77
N ILE A 134 5.57 15.12 -8.05
CA ILE A 134 4.57 15.28 -9.10
C ILE A 134 4.33 13.93 -9.77
N LYS A 135 3.07 13.49 -9.79
CA LYS A 135 2.64 12.29 -10.50
C LYS A 135 2.34 12.65 -11.95
N ASP A 136 3.20 12.22 -12.88
CA ASP A 136 3.05 12.51 -14.33
C ASP A 136 2.05 11.59 -15.00
N GLU A 137 1.94 10.34 -14.54
CA GLU A 137 1.01 9.35 -15.07
C GLU A 137 0.19 8.73 -13.95
N ALA A 138 -1.09 8.50 -14.22
CA ALA A 138 -1.99 7.82 -13.30
C ALA A 138 -1.53 6.38 -13.04
N GLU A 139 -1.95 5.83 -11.91
CA GLU A 139 -1.65 4.47 -11.52
C GLU A 139 -2.32 3.46 -12.46
N GLN A 140 -1.55 2.51 -12.94
CA GLN A 140 -1.98 1.51 -13.90
C GLN A 140 -1.51 0.11 -13.50
N VAL A 141 -2.14 -0.90 -14.09
CA VAL A 141 -1.62 -2.27 -14.10
C VAL A 141 -1.25 -2.62 -15.53
N LEU A 142 0.01 -2.96 -15.76
CA LEU A 142 0.59 -3.19 -17.07
C LEU A 142 1.52 -4.40 -17.04
N SER A 143 1.86 -4.96 -18.22
CA SER A 143 3.02 -5.83 -18.29
C SER A 143 4.30 -5.03 -18.01
N PRO A 144 5.35 -5.65 -17.48
CA PRO A 144 6.61 -4.95 -17.18
C PRO A 144 7.21 -4.23 -18.39
N GLU A 145 7.06 -4.80 -19.60
CA GLU A 145 7.53 -4.21 -20.85
C GLU A 145 6.77 -2.92 -21.20
N LEU A 146 5.44 -2.90 -20.98
CA LEU A 146 4.61 -1.73 -21.22
C LEU A 146 4.86 -0.66 -20.16
N ALA A 147 5.08 -1.04 -18.89
CA ALA A 147 5.37 -0.11 -17.81
C ALA A 147 6.64 0.72 -18.06
N ILE A 148 7.63 0.16 -18.77
CA ILE A 148 8.87 0.86 -19.13
C ILE A 148 8.87 1.45 -20.54
N SER A 149 7.80 1.26 -21.30
CA SER A 149 7.70 1.77 -22.69
C SER A 149 7.75 3.31 -22.72
N GLY A 150 8.49 3.86 -23.67
CA GLY A 150 8.63 5.31 -23.84
C GLY A 150 9.57 6.00 -22.84
N LEU A 151 10.23 5.26 -21.94
CA LEU A 151 11.25 5.82 -21.04
C LEU A 151 12.56 5.98 -21.82
N ASN A 152 12.89 7.23 -22.16
CA ASN A 152 14.08 7.59 -22.95
C ASN A 152 15.07 8.43 -22.11
N THR A 153 14.81 8.65 -20.86
CA THR A 153 15.65 9.42 -19.92
C THR A 153 16.04 8.56 -18.72
N PRO A 154 17.07 8.93 -17.97
CA PRO A 154 17.43 8.23 -16.75
C PRO A 154 16.21 8.07 -15.83
N THR A 155 15.94 6.83 -15.44
CA THR A 155 14.77 6.48 -14.62
C THR A 155 15.18 5.64 -13.43
N LEU A 156 14.74 6.04 -12.24
CA LEU A 156 14.94 5.32 -10.98
C LEU A 156 13.77 4.39 -10.71
N PHE A 157 14.03 3.10 -10.73
CA PHE A 157 13.05 2.07 -10.43
C PHE A 157 13.12 1.67 -8.96
N THR A 158 11.97 1.56 -8.31
CA THR A 158 11.82 1.12 -6.91
C THR A 158 10.63 0.18 -6.77
N GLY A 159 10.56 -0.54 -5.66
CA GLY A 159 9.50 -1.49 -5.38
C GLY A 159 9.88 -2.94 -5.70
N ASN A 160 9.09 -3.88 -5.17
CA ASN A 160 9.33 -5.32 -5.34
C ASN A 160 9.15 -5.79 -6.79
N GLY A 161 8.34 -5.11 -7.59
CA GLY A 161 8.23 -5.34 -9.03
C GLY A 161 9.51 -4.93 -9.76
N ALA A 162 10.14 -3.81 -9.38
CA ALA A 162 11.41 -3.39 -9.93
C ALA A 162 12.52 -4.42 -9.68
N THR A 163 12.55 -5.00 -8.48
CA THR A 163 13.49 -6.08 -8.14
C THR A 163 13.21 -7.34 -8.96
N LEU A 164 11.94 -7.73 -9.09
CA LEU A 164 11.53 -8.93 -9.81
C LEU A 164 11.90 -8.89 -11.29
N TYR A 165 11.74 -7.74 -11.93
CA TYR A 165 11.96 -7.55 -13.36
C TYR A 165 13.26 -6.80 -13.68
N GLN A 166 14.19 -6.69 -12.73
CA GLN A 166 15.43 -5.93 -12.85
C GLN A 166 16.27 -6.30 -14.09
N ALA A 167 16.41 -7.59 -14.35
CA ALA A 167 17.20 -8.08 -15.49
C ALA A 167 16.59 -7.62 -16.83
N MET A 168 15.29 -7.78 -17.01
CA MET A 168 14.56 -7.34 -18.21
C MET A 168 14.64 -5.83 -18.40
N ILE A 169 14.47 -5.06 -17.32
CA ILE A 169 14.54 -3.59 -17.36
C ILE A 169 15.94 -3.13 -17.79
N ARG A 170 17.01 -3.75 -17.24
CA ARG A 170 18.39 -3.44 -17.62
C ARG A 170 18.68 -3.80 -19.08
N ASP A 171 18.19 -4.94 -19.54
CA ASP A 171 18.36 -5.36 -20.92
C ASP A 171 17.73 -4.35 -21.92
N ARG A 172 16.57 -3.80 -21.57
CA ARG A 172 15.82 -2.86 -22.41
C ARG A 172 16.31 -1.42 -22.37
N LEU A 173 16.70 -0.93 -21.20
CA LEU A 173 17.01 0.51 -20.98
C LEU A 173 18.50 0.77 -20.75
N GLY A 174 19.34 -0.25 -20.62
CA GLY A 174 20.78 -0.12 -20.42
C GLY A 174 21.10 0.81 -19.23
N ASP A 175 22.01 1.75 -19.47
CA ASP A 175 22.50 2.71 -18.46
C ASP A 175 21.46 3.74 -18.00
N SER A 176 20.34 3.86 -18.72
CA SER A 176 19.22 4.71 -18.28
C SER A 176 18.44 4.08 -17.13
N ALA A 177 18.56 2.78 -16.91
CA ALA A 177 17.90 2.09 -15.79
C ALA A 177 18.71 2.21 -14.51
N ARG A 178 18.23 2.94 -13.54
CA ARG A 178 18.77 3.01 -12.18
C ARG A 178 17.83 2.30 -11.22
N PHE A 179 18.37 1.71 -10.16
CA PHE A 179 17.58 0.95 -9.19
C PHE A 179 17.84 1.47 -7.78
N ALA A 180 16.76 1.61 -7.04
CA ALA A 180 16.82 1.94 -5.62
C ALA A 180 17.54 0.83 -4.83
N LEU A 181 18.04 1.18 -3.66
CA LEU A 181 18.63 0.21 -2.74
C LEU A 181 17.56 -0.81 -2.29
N ASN A 182 17.97 -2.04 -1.99
CA ASN A 182 17.04 -3.09 -1.58
C ASN A 182 16.16 -2.70 -0.38
N CYS A 183 16.68 -1.92 0.56
CA CYS A 183 15.93 -1.40 1.71
C CYS A 183 14.86 -0.35 1.35
N GLN A 184 14.87 0.16 0.11
CA GLN A 184 13.92 1.16 -0.40
C GLN A 184 12.84 0.54 -1.31
N ASN A 185 12.83 -0.77 -1.49
CA ASN A 185 11.90 -1.48 -2.38
C ASN A 185 10.60 -1.93 -1.70
N THR A 186 10.36 -1.50 -0.47
CA THR A 186 9.11 -1.72 0.26
C THR A 186 8.62 -0.40 0.84
N PRO A 187 7.32 -0.10 0.78
CA PRO A 187 6.79 1.11 1.39
C PRO A 187 7.09 1.12 2.89
N ARG A 188 7.47 2.27 3.41
CA ARG A 188 7.70 2.49 4.83
C ARG A 188 6.55 3.27 5.44
N ALA A 189 6.07 2.84 6.60
CA ALA A 189 4.98 3.50 7.28
C ALA A 189 5.32 4.95 7.68
N SER A 190 6.60 5.24 7.96
CA SER A 190 7.06 6.62 8.20
C SER A 190 6.81 7.53 6.99
N THR A 191 7.10 7.05 5.77
CA THR A 191 6.84 7.81 4.54
C THR A 191 5.33 8.02 4.33
N VAL A 192 4.52 6.99 4.62
CA VAL A 192 3.05 7.09 4.59
C VAL A 192 2.54 8.18 5.54
N ALA A 193 3.08 8.22 6.78
CA ALA A 193 2.74 9.25 7.76
C ALA A 193 3.07 10.67 7.25
N TRP A 194 4.27 10.88 6.71
CA TRP A 194 4.67 12.20 6.20
C TRP A 194 3.82 12.68 5.02
N ILE A 195 3.52 11.81 4.07
CA ILE A 195 2.65 12.18 2.94
C ILE A 195 1.25 12.54 3.46
N SER A 196 0.73 11.79 4.43
CA SER A 196 -0.62 12.03 4.97
C SER A 196 -0.71 13.32 5.80
N MET A 197 0.40 13.80 6.35
CA MET A 197 0.42 14.97 7.24
C MET A 197 -0.16 16.22 6.57
N LYS A 198 0.26 16.51 5.32
CA LYS A 198 -0.25 17.65 4.55
C LYS A 198 -1.77 17.60 4.38
N ARG A 199 -2.35 16.41 4.18
CA ARG A 199 -3.79 16.22 4.08
C ARG A 199 -4.51 16.47 5.43
N PHE A 200 -3.94 15.95 6.52
CA PHE A 200 -4.47 16.21 7.87
C PHE A 200 -4.44 17.72 8.22
N GLU A 201 -3.36 18.43 7.89
CA GLU A 201 -3.19 19.86 8.18
C GLU A 201 -4.26 20.73 7.52
N ILE A 202 -4.68 20.37 6.30
CA ILE A 202 -5.74 21.10 5.57
C ILE A 202 -7.15 20.54 5.80
N GLY A 203 -7.28 19.50 6.67
CA GLY A 203 -8.56 18.87 6.97
C GLY A 203 -9.09 17.96 5.86
N ASP A 204 -8.25 17.59 4.87
CA ASP A 204 -8.60 16.63 3.82
C ASP A 204 -8.46 15.20 4.36
N VAL A 205 -9.50 14.70 4.99
CA VAL A 205 -9.55 13.38 5.62
C VAL A 205 -10.55 12.47 4.93
N ASP A 206 -10.31 11.18 4.98
CA ASP A 206 -11.16 10.19 4.34
C ASP A 206 -12.36 9.82 5.25
N ASP A 207 -13.49 9.51 4.63
CA ASP A 207 -14.70 9.07 5.35
C ASP A 207 -14.55 7.59 5.75
N ILE A 208 -14.51 7.31 7.05
CA ILE A 208 -14.37 5.97 7.62
C ILE A 208 -15.49 5.00 7.17
N TYR A 209 -16.68 5.49 6.89
CA TYR A 209 -17.85 4.67 6.53
C TYR A 209 -17.96 4.42 5.03
N ARG A 210 -17.27 5.23 4.21
CA ARG A 210 -17.30 5.16 2.74
C ARG A 210 -15.96 4.77 2.15
N PHE A 211 -14.98 4.49 3.00
CA PHE A 211 -13.63 4.17 2.53
C PHE A 211 -13.61 2.83 1.78
N GLU A 212 -13.15 2.88 0.55
CA GLU A 212 -12.96 1.69 -0.29
C GLU A 212 -11.47 1.53 -0.67
N PRO A 213 -10.92 0.30 -0.56
CA PRO A 213 -9.58 0.02 -1.06
C PRO A 213 -9.48 0.27 -2.56
N MET A 214 -8.35 0.79 -3.02
CA MET A 214 -8.09 0.91 -4.45
C MET A 214 -7.74 -0.44 -5.05
N TYR A 215 -8.69 -1.04 -5.74
CA TYR A 215 -8.48 -2.23 -6.55
C TYR A 215 -8.33 -1.84 -8.02
N ILE A 216 -7.10 -1.52 -8.45
CA ILE A 216 -6.80 -1.28 -9.89
C ILE A 216 -7.12 -2.56 -10.69
N ARG A 217 -6.90 -3.72 -10.07
CA ARG A 217 -7.31 -5.02 -10.59
C ARG A 217 -8.50 -5.56 -9.81
N ARG A 218 -9.54 -5.98 -10.52
CA ARG A 218 -10.70 -6.65 -9.89
C ARG A 218 -10.26 -7.97 -9.24
N PRO A 219 -10.83 -8.33 -8.06
CA PRO A 219 -10.56 -9.60 -7.42
C PRO A 219 -10.84 -10.77 -8.38
N ASP A 220 -9.97 -11.78 -8.36
CA ASP A 220 -10.11 -13.02 -9.16
C ASP A 220 -11.21 -13.97 -8.64
N ALA A 221 -12.00 -13.55 -7.65
CA ALA A 221 -13.06 -14.37 -7.10
C ALA A 221 -14.10 -14.67 -8.19
N LYS A 222 -14.10 -15.92 -8.68
CA LYS A 222 -15.20 -16.41 -9.48
C LYS A 222 -16.45 -16.35 -8.61
N ILE A 223 -17.50 -15.68 -9.09
CA ILE A 223 -18.82 -15.76 -8.46
C ILE A 223 -19.17 -17.25 -8.40
N PRO A 224 -19.39 -17.83 -7.21
CA PRO A 224 -19.84 -19.22 -7.13
C PRO A 224 -21.07 -19.39 -8.01
N ALA A 225 -21.14 -20.48 -8.76
CA ALA A 225 -22.35 -20.81 -9.49
C ALA A 225 -23.55 -20.77 -8.50
N PRO A 226 -24.70 -20.27 -8.93
CA PRO A 226 -25.87 -20.22 -8.04
C PRO A 226 -26.08 -21.59 -7.41
N PHE A 227 -26.29 -21.59 -6.09
CA PHE A 227 -26.51 -22.81 -5.31
C PHE A 227 -27.66 -23.57 -5.94
N LYS A 228 -27.41 -24.74 -6.54
CA LYS A 228 -28.48 -25.67 -6.91
C LYS A 228 -28.97 -26.29 -5.61
N PRO A 229 -30.22 -26.05 -5.23
CA PRO A 229 -30.76 -26.73 -4.06
C PRO A 229 -30.64 -28.24 -4.29
N LEU A 230 -30.06 -28.94 -3.32
CA LEU A 230 -30.02 -30.39 -3.33
C LEU A 230 -31.48 -30.89 -3.45
N SER A 231 -31.78 -31.59 -4.52
CA SER A 231 -33.05 -32.32 -4.61
C SER A 231 -33.06 -33.32 -3.47
N ASN A 232 -33.85 -33.03 -2.44
CA ASN A 232 -33.95 -33.89 -1.27
C ASN A 232 -34.81 -35.10 -1.66
N PRO A 233 -34.25 -36.32 -1.80
CA PRO A 233 -34.99 -37.49 -2.22
C PRO A 233 -36.02 -37.97 -1.18
N PHE A 234 -36.00 -37.39 0.02
CA PHE A 234 -36.90 -37.79 1.12
C PHE A 234 -38.30 -37.16 1.07
N PHE A 235 -38.54 -36.13 0.23
CA PHE A 235 -39.87 -35.51 0.14
C PHE A 235 -40.78 -36.04 -0.97
N SER A 236 -40.33 -37.00 -1.79
CA SER A 236 -41.15 -37.61 -2.84
C SER A 236 -41.97 -38.84 -2.36
N ALA A 237 -41.90 -39.22 -1.08
CA ALA A 237 -42.53 -40.43 -0.55
C ALA A 237 -43.78 -40.18 0.32
N ILE A 238 -44.25 -38.92 0.45
CA ILE A 238 -45.50 -38.65 1.15
C ILE A 238 -46.57 -38.35 0.10
N GLY A 239 -47.25 -39.44 -0.33
CA GLY A 239 -48.42 -39.34 -1.19
C GLY A 239 -49.50 -38.50 -0.53
N ASN A 240 -50.17 -37.66 -1.30
CA ASN A 240 -51.37 -36.97 -0.92
C ASN A 240 -52.49 -37.99 -0.67
N PRO A 241 -53.36 -37.75 0.35
CA PRO A 241 -54.55 -38.51 0.58
C PRO A 241 -55.65 -38.24 -0.46
#